data_368a4646296aca45060b92647acd504e
#
_entry.id   368a4646296aca45060b92647acd504e
#
_cell.length_a   1.000
_cell.length_b   1.000
_cell.length_c   1.000
_cell.angle_alpha   90.00
_cell.angle_beta   90.00
_cell.angle_gamma   90.00
#
_symmetry.space_group_name_H-M   'P 1'
#
loop_
_entity.id
_entity.type
_entity.pdbx_description
1 polymer ?
#
loop_
_entity_poly.entity_id
_entity_poly.type
_entity_poly.pdbx_seq_one_letter_code
_entity_poly.pdbx_strand_id
1 'polypeptide(L)'
;VAGSEGEFWLAQIEQLTGGTAGGKQVVAPDRNVNDGDVITIGDTRFRIYHTGAAHTDSDIMIEIVGQNALFTGDVIRNGLLGIMEADASFAGNIAAIDVIAGKKFDYYIPGHGHVGDVEMALNYRTYLDTLLSIVRELYARQLADYEMKPMVTDAVSAYSDWAGFDIRVGTHVSRAYLEVEMEEF
;
A
#
# COMPACT_ATOMS: atom_id res chain seq x y z
N VAL A 1 -10.20 8.56 11.42
CA VAL A 1 -8.86 8.73 10.85
C VAL A 1 -8.87 9.73 9.71
N ALA A 2 -9.86 9.81 8.83
CA ALA A 2 -9.88 10.71 7.68
C ALA A 2 -9.94 12.23 8.00
N GLY A 3 -10.20 12.69 9.23
CA GLY A 3 -10.40 14.11 9.53
C GLY A 3 -9.13 14.94 9.55
N SER A 4 -8.09 14.52 10.27
CA SER A 4 -6.83 15.28 10.40
C SER A 4 -5.93 15.14 9.17
N GLU A 5 -5.98 13.99 8.51
CA GLU A 5 -5.23 13.75 7.28
C GLU A 5 -5.85 14.43 6.07
N GLY A 6 -7.17 14.50 6.01
CA GLY A 6 -7.85 15.29 4.98
C GLY A 6 -7.36 16.73 4.94
N GLU A 7 -7.15 17.36 6.10
CA GLU A 7 -6.59 18.71 6.19
C GLU A 7 -5.11 18.77 5.76
N PHE A 8 -4.32 17.77 6.12
CA PHE A 8 -2.93 17.66 5.69
C PHE A 8 -2.81 17.51 4.16
N TRP A 9 -3.59 16.61 3.55
CA TRP A 9 -3.60 16.42 2.10
C TRP A 9 -4.16 17.63 1.36
N LEU A 10 -5.16 18.33 1.92
CA LEU A 10 -5.64 19.61 1.40
C LEU A 10 -4.52 20.64 1.33
N ALA A 11 -3.76 20.80 2.42
CA ALA A 11 -2.64 21.73 2.47
C ALA A 11 -1.52 21.35 1.49
N GLN A 12 -1.21 20.06 1.33
CA GLN A 12 -0.24 19.58 0.37
C GLN A 12 -0.68 19.82 -1.09
N ILE A 13 -1.93 19.53 -1.42
CA ILE A 13 -2.48 19.77 -2.76
C ILE A 13 -2.53 21.27 -3.06
N GLU A 14 -2.91 22.09 -2.10
CA GLU A 14 -2.84 23.56 -2.24
C GLU A 14 -1.42 24.03 -2.54
N GLN A 15 -0.43 23.51 -1.82
CA GLN A 15 0.98 23.87 -2.03
C GLN A 15 1.50 23.40 -3.40
N LEU A 16 1.16 22.16 -3.83
CA LEU A 16 1.60 21.59 -5.11
C LEU A 16 0.91 22.20 -6.33
N THR A 17 -0.31 22.68 -6.16
CA THR A 17 -1.15 23.19 -7.26
C THR A 17 -1.31 24.71 -7.25
N GLY A 18 -0.66 25.40 -6.33
CA GLY A 18 -0.77 26.86 -6.19
C GLY A 18 -2.19 27.31 -5.81
N GLY A 19 -2.92 26.52 -5.02
CA GLY A 19 -4.23 26.83 -4.48
C GLY A 19 -5.41 26.25 -5.24
N THR A 20 -5.20 25.67 -6.43
CA THR A 20 -6.28 25.01 -7.18
C THR A 20 -5.75 23.86 -8.01
N ALA A 21 -6.22 22.65 -7.78
CA ALA A 21 -5.99 21.51 -8.68
C ALA A 21 -6.73 21.72 -10.00
N GLY A 22 -6.17 22.53 -10.88
CA GLY A 22 -6.78 22.87 -12.18
C GLY A 22 -8.13 23.58 -12.05
N GLY A 23 -8.32 24.43 -11.04
CA GLY A 23 -9.57 25.15 -10.78
C GLY A 23 -10.63 24.34 -10.03
N LYS A 24 -10.29 23.14 -9.54
CA LYS A 24 -11.18 22.31 -8.70
C LYS A 24 -10.92 22.60 -7.23
N GLN A 25 -11.96 22.83 -6.46
CA GLN A 25 -11.86 22.92 -5.01
C GLN A 25 -11.69 21.52 -4.42
N VAL A 26 -10.69 21.34 -3.59
CA VAL A 26 -10.53 20.10 -2.82
C VAL A 26 -11.53 20.12 -1.66
N VAL A 27 -12.30 19.07 -1.51
CA VAL A 27 -13.34 18.95 -0.48
C VAL A 27 -12.91 17.84 0.49
N ALA A 28 -12.77 18.18 1.78
CA ALA A 28 -12.52 17.19 2.82
C ALA A 28 -13.72 16.26 3.00
N PRO A 29 -13.49 14.98 3.40
CA PRO A 29 -14.57 14.08 3.76
C PRO A 29 -15.37 14.64 4.94
N ASP A 30 -16.70 14.52 4.88
CA ASP A 30 -17.61 14.92 5.96
C ASP A 30 -17.95 13.77 6.93
N ARG A 31 -17.46 12.56 6.63
CA ARG A 31 -17.67 11.35 7.42
C ARG A 31 -16.43 10.49 7.48
N ASN A 32 -16.05 10.06 8.68
CA ASN A 32 -15.01 9.06 8.92
C ASN A 32 -15.60 7.65 8.91
N VAL A 33 -14.79 6.67 8.56
CA VAL A 33 -15.12 5.24 8.61
C VAL A 33 -14.10 4.50 9.46
N ASN A 34 -14.51 3.39 10.06
CA ASN A 34 -13.68 2.51 10.86
C ASN A 34 -13.70 1.09 10.29
N ASP A 35 -12.75 0.25 10.74
CA ASP A 35 -12.77 -1.17 10.42
C ASP A 35 -14.10 -1.82 10.81
N GLY A 36 -14.64 -2.64 9.91
CA GLY A 36 -15.91 -3.33 10.08
C GLY A 36 -17.17 -2.51 9.78
N ASP A 37 -17.07 -1.19 9.57
CA ASP A 37 -18.20 -0.36 9.19
C ASP A 37 -18.85 -0.89 7.90
N VAL A 38 -20.17 -0.78 7.82
CA VAL A 38 -20.95 -1.12 6.63
C VAL A 38 -21.73 0.10 6.15
N ILE A 39 -21.45 0.52 4.92
CA ILE A 39 -22.15 1.61 4.24
C ILE A 39 -23.12 1.00 3.24
N THR A 40 -24.37 1.48 3.21
CA THR A 40 -25.37 1.06 2.23
C THR A 40 -25.66 2.19 1.26
N ILE A 41 -25.53 1.91 -0.04
CA ILE A 41 -25.84 2.85 -1.12
C ILE A 41 -26.81 2.14 -2.08
N GLY A 42 -28.06 2.59 -2.13
CA GLY A 42 -29.12 1.84 -2.80
C GLY A 42 -29.29 0.44 -2.18
N ASP A 43 -29.24 -0.60 -2.99
CA ASP A 43 -29.33 -1.99 -2.56
C ASP A 43 -27.98 -2.66 -2.30
N THR A 44 -26.88 -1.91 -2.45
CA THR A 44 -25.51 -2.44 -2.30
C THR A 44 -24.93 -2.07 -0.95
N ARG A 45 -24.33 -3.05 -0.29
CA ARG A 45 -23.62 -2.86 0.98
C ARG A 45 -22.11 -2.95 0.75
N PHE A 46 -21.38 -2.03 1.37
CA PHE A 46 -19.92 -1.92 1.31
C PHE A 46 -19.37 -2.08 2.72
N ARG A 47 -18.53 -3.09 2.95
CA ARG A 47 -17.86 -3.29 4.22
C ARG A 47 -16.44 -2.73 4.13
N ILE A 48 -16.06 -1.96 5.14
CA ILE A 48 -14.74 -1.35 5.27
C ILE A 48 -13.80 -2.32 6.02
N TYR A 49 -12.59 -2.43 5.53
CA TYR A 49 -11.45 -3.04 6.22
C TYR A 49 -10.36 -2.00 6.39
N HIS A 50 -9.87 -1.86 7.60
CA HIS A 50 -8.68 -1.08 7.94
C HIS A 50 -7.81 -1.93 8.88
N THR A 51 -6.61 -2.27 8.44
CA THR A 51 -5.71 -3.21 9.14
C THR A 51 -4.51 -2.52 9.80
N GLY A 52 -4.53 -1.19 9.85
CA GLY A 52 -3.38 -0.37 10.25
C GLY A 52 -2.62 0.18 9.05
N ALA A 53 -1.46 0.74 9.31
CA ALA A 53 -0.60 1.29 8.25
C ALA A 53 -0.19 0.20 7.25
N ALA A 54 -0.29 0.51 5.97
CA ALA A 54 0.08 -0.36 4.85
C ALA A 54 0.79 0.47 3.77
N HIS A 55 0.12 0.89 2.70
CA HIS A 55 0.66 1.84 1.72
C HIS A 55 0.74 3.27 2.28
N THR A 56 -0.22 3.64 3.13
CA THR A 56 -0.24 4.81 4.00
C THR A 56 -0.67 4.37 5.41
N ASP A 57 -0.73 5.28 6.37
CA ASP A 57 -1.23 4.97 7.72
C ASP A 57 -2.78 4.90 7.80
N SER A 58 -3.48 5.29 6.74
CA SER A 58 -4.95 5.42 6.70
C SER A 58 -5.64 4.62 5.60
N ASP A 59 -4.97 3.67 4.98
CA ASP A 59 -5.57 2.84 3.93
C ASP A 59 -6.83 2.11 4.38
N ILE A 60 -7.81 2.10 3.51
CA ILE A 60 -9.00 1.26 3.64
C ILE A 60 -9.16 0.36 2.42
N MET A 61 -9.70 -0.83 2.66
CA MET A 61 -10.16 -1.74 1.61
C MET A 61 -11.67 -1.90 1.70
N ILE A 62 -12.35 -2.15 0.58
CA ILE A 62 -13.81 -2.12 0.51
C ILE A 62 -14.34 -3.40 -0.12
N GLU A 63 -15.02 -4.24 0.70
CA GLU A 63 -15.78 -5.39 0.21
C GLU A 63 -17.11 -4.95 -0.38
N ILE A 64 -17.44 -5.43 -1.57
CA ILE A 64 -18.79 -5.34 -2.13
C ILE A 64 -19.56 -6.56 -1.65
N VAL A 65 -20.32 -6.38 -0.56
CA VAL A 65 -20.96 -7.49 0.16
C VAL A 65 -21.94 -8.24 -0.74
N GLY A 66 -21.74 -9.55 -0.84
CA GLY A 66 -22.57 -10.42 -1.68
C GLY A 66 -22.07 -10.58 -3.13
N GLN A 67 -21.02 -9.85 -3.53
CA GLN A 67 -20.39 -9.99 -4.85
C GLN A 67 -19.04 -10.74 -4.78
N ASN A 68 -18.61 -11.11 -3.60
CA ASN A 68 -17.32 -11.76 -3.33
C ASN A 68 -16.12 -11.00 -3.95
N ALA A 69 -16.18 -9.66 -3.95
CA ALA A 69 -15.21 -8.74 -4.53
C ALA A 69 -14.71 -7.77 -3.49
N LEU A 70 -13.40 -7.54 -3.49
CA LEU A 70 -12.70 -6.62 -2.61
C LEU A 70 -11.95 -5.57 -3.43
N PHE A 71 -12.28 -4.30 -3.25
CA PHE A 71 -11.43 -3.19 -3.70
C PHE A 71 -10.33 -2.97 -2.67
N THR A 72 -9.08 -3.09 -3.07
CA THR A 72 -7.91 -3.11 -2.17
C THR A 72 -7.17 -1.78 -2.12
N GLY A 73 -7.55 -0.82 -2.96
CA GLY A 73 -6.76 0.40 -3.10
C GLY A 73 -5.30 0.07 -3.42
N ASP A 74 -4.39 0.83 -2.84
CA ASP A 74 -2.95 0.68 -3.06
C ASP A 74 -2.25 -0.32 -2.11
N VAL A 75 -3.02 -0.99 -1.23
CA VAL A 75 -2.52 -2.11 -0.43
C VAL A 75 -2.01 -3.25 -1.32
N ILE A 76 -2.62 -3.45 -2.49
CA ILE A 76 -2.16 -4.40 -3.51
C ILE A 76 -1.94 -3.67 -4.83
N ARG A 77 -0.87 -4.07 -5.54
CA ARG A 77 -0.58 -3.64 -6.90
C ARG A 77 -0.36 -4.86 -7.78
N ASN A 78 -0.78 -4.79 -9.03
CA ASN A 78 -0.67 -5.92 -9.96
C ASN A 78 0.22 -5.55 -11.17
N GLY A 79 1.39 -6.19 -11.26
CA GLY A 79 2.33 -6.03 -12.37
C GLY A 79 3.03 -4.67 -12.42
N LEU A 80 3.08 -3.95 -11.28
CA LEU A 80 3.79 -2.67 -11.19
C LEU A 80 4.27 -2.36 -9.76
N LEU A 81 5.33 -1.55 -9.66
CA LEU A 81 5.77 -0.95 -8.42
C LEU A 81 5.38 0.53 -8.38
N GLY A 82 4.71 0.94 -7.31
CA GLY A 82 4.34 2.33 -7.05
C GLY A 82 5.29 3.03 -6.09
N ILE A 83 4.88 4.21 -5.63
CA ILE A 83 5.54 4.90 -4.53
C ILE A 83 5.16 4.18 -3.22
N MET A 84 6.10 4.07 -2.30
CA MET A 84 5.82 3.79 -0.89
C MET A 84 5.95 5.12 -0.15
N GLU A 85 4.84 5.57 0.43
CA GLU A 85 4.76 6.87 1.11
C GLU A 85 5.64 6.90 2.38
N ALA A 86 5.84 8.09 2.94
CA ALA A 86 6.71 8.25 4.10
C ALA A 86 6.18 7.54 5.35
N ASP A 87 4.87 7.38 5.47
CA ASP A 87 4.11 6.70 6.52
C ASP A 87 3.75 5.24 6.18
N ALA A 88 4.20 4.75 5.00
CA ALA A 88 4.01 3.36 4.59
C ALA A 88 4.75 2.37 5.51
N SER A 89 4.16 1.19 5.70
CA SER A 89 4.77 0.05 6.38
C SER A 89 4.77 -1.19 5.50
N PHE A 90 5.95 -1.74 5.22
CA PHE A 90 6.08 -3.02 4.50
C PHE A 90 5.50 -4.17 5.32
N ALA A 91 5.83 -4.23 6.61
CA ALA A 91 5.30 -5.26 7.52
C ALA A 91 3.78 -5.15 7.66
N GLY A 92 3.25 -3.92 7.78
CA GLY A 92 1.81 -3.67 7.85
C GLY A 92 1.10 -4.03 6.55
N ASN A 93 1.71 -3.72 5.39
CA ASN A 93 1.16 -4.08 4.09
C ASN A 93 1.09 -5.61 3.89
N ILE A 94 2.15 -6.33 4.28
CA ILE A 94 2.17 -7.80 4.30
C ILE A 94 1.05 -8.35 5.20
N ALA A 95 0.91 -7.81 6.41
CA ALA A 95 -0.14 -8.23 7.34
C ALA A 95 -1.55 -7.95 6.81
N ALA A 96 -1.76 -6.80 6.15
CA ALA A 96 -3.03 -6.47 5.50
C ALA A 96 -3.39 -7.49 4.41
N ILE A 97 -2.41 -7.85 3.56
CA ILE A 97 -2.62 -8.86 2.51
C ILE A 97 -2.92 -10.23 3.12
N ASP A 98 -2.23 -10.64 4.18
CA ASP A 98 -2.49 -11.92 4.86
C ASP A 98 -3.94 -11.98 5.40
N VAL A 99 -4.44 -10.90 5.98
CA VAL A 99 -5.82 -10.81 6.48
C VAL A 99 -6.84 -11.00 5.35
N ILE A 100 -6.67 -10.31 4.23
CA ILE A 100 -7.64 -10.36 3.14
C ILE A 100 -7.52 -11.62 2.27
N ALA A 101 -6.31 -12.17 2.11
CA ALA A 101 -6.11 -13.45 1.41
C ALA A 101 -6.82 -14.59 2.15
N GLY A 102 -6.83 -14.57 3.49
CA GLY A 102 -7.58 -15.54 4.32
C GLY A 102 -9.10 -15.50 4.13
N LYS A 103 -9.66 -14.41 3.60
CA LYS A 103 -11.10 -14.24 3.37
C LYS A 103 -11.59 -14.85 2.03
N LYS A 104 -10.69 -15.13 1.09
CA LYS A 104 -10.93 -15.83 -0.18
C LYS A 104 -11.99 -15.17 -1.06
N PHE A 105 -11.79 -13.90 -1.41
CA PHE A 105 -12.59 -13.24 -2.43
C PHE A 105 -12.29 -13.82 -3.82
N ASP A 106 -13.28 -13.79 -4.72
CA ASP A 106 -13.09 -14.18 -6.13
C ASP A 106 -12.37 -13.11 -6.92
N TYR A 107 -12.58 -11.82 -6.52
CA TYR A 107 -12.01 -10.66 -7.20
C TYR A 107 -11.31 -9.74 -6.22
N TYR A 108 -10.04 -9.47 -6.49
CA TYR A 108 -9.23 -8.43 -5.85
C TYR A 108 -9.02 -7.31 -6.86
N ILE A 109 -9.50 -6.11 -6.54
CA ILE A 109 -9.51 -4.94 -7.41
C ILE A 109 -8.50 -3.93 -6.87
N PRO A 110 -7.27 -3.87 -7.41
CA PRO A 110 -6.25 -2.94 -6.95
C PRO A 110 -6.55 -1.51 -7.42
N GLY A 111 -5.99 -0.50 -6.73
CA GLY A 111 -6.01 0.89 -7.18
C GLY A 111 -5.26 1.09 -8.50
N HIS A 112 -4.21 0.28 -8.71
CA HIS A 112 -3.38 0.29 -9.91
C HIS A 112 -3.09 -1.12 -10.40
N GLY A 113 -3.23 -1.33 -11.72
CA GLY A 113 -3.06 -2.62 -12.39
C GLY A 113 -4.40 -3.29 -12.73
N HIS A 114 -4.33 -4.55 -13.14
CA HIS A 114 -5.52 -5.31 -13.54
C HIS A 114 -6.16 -6.02 -12.35
N VAL A 115 -7.48 -6.19 -12.42
CA VAL A 115 -8.21 -7.06 -11.47
C VAL A 115 -7.61 -8.47 -11.52
N GLY A 116 -7.51 -9.10 -10.36
CA GLY A 116 -7.00 -10.46 -10.22
C GLY A 116 -7.71 -11.23 -9.13
N ASP A 117 -7.13 -12.36 -8.77
CA ASP A 117 -7.58 -13.25 -7.70
C ASP A 117 -6.60 -13.20 -6.50
N VAL A 118 -6.75 -14.15 -5.59
CA VAL A 118 -5.88 -14.26 -4.42
C VAL A 118 -4.40 -14.47 -4.77
N GLU A 119 -4.10 -15.15 -5.88
CA GLU A 119 -2.72 -15.41 -6.30
C GLU A 119 -2.00 -14.09 -6.66
N MET A 120 -2.71 -13.16 -7.28
CA MET A 120 -2.19 -11.82 -7.54
C MET A 120 -1.81 -11.10 -6.24
N ALA A 121 -2.67 -11.17 -5.22
CA ALA A 121 -2.40 -10.58 -3.91
C ALA A 121 -1.19 -11.23 -3.23
N LEU A 122 -1.11 -12.55 -3.25
CA LEU A 122 0.00 -13.32 -2.67
C LEU A 122 1.33 -13.09 -3.41
N ASN A 123 1.28 -12.88 -4.72
CA ASN A 123 2.46 -12.54 -5.52
C ASN A 123 3.05 -11.17 -5.11
N TYR A 124 2.19 -10.15 -4.92
CA TYR A 124 2.64 -8.84 -4.42
C TYR A 124 3.16 -8.93 -2.98
N ARG A 125 2.47 -9.69 -2.11
CA ARG A 125 2.95 -10.00 -0.76
C ARG A 125 4.35 -10.61 -0.76
N THR A 126 4.59 -11.57 -1.66
CA THR A 126 5.89 -12.24 -1.76
C THR A 126 7.00 -11.27 -2.16
N TYR A 127 6.71 -10.33 -3.06
CA TYR A 127 7.64 -9.24 -3.38
C TYR A 127 8.01 -8.43 -2.14
N LEU A 128 7.01 -7.96 -1.38
CA LEU A 128 7.23 -7.14 -0.18
C LEU A 128 8.01 -7.90 0.90
N ASP A 129 7.64 -9.15 1.16
CA ASP A 129 8.26 -10.01 2.17
C ASP A 129 9.71 -10.35 1.82
N THR A 130 10.00 -10.65 0.55
CA THR A 130 11.36 -10.91 0.06
C THR A 130 12.23 -9.67 0.26
N LEU A 131 11.75 -8.50 -0.17
CA LEU A 131 12.48 -7.25 -0.05
C LEU A 131 12.76 -6.92 1.43
N LEU A 132 11.74 -6.93 2.28
CA LEU A 132 11.87 -6.59 3.70
C LEU A 132 12.79 -7.56 4.44
N SER A 133 12.65 -8.87 4.17
CA SER A 133 13.47 -9.91 4.81
C SER A 133 14.96 -9.73 4.51
N ILE A 134 15.30 -9.44 3.26
CA ILE A 134 16.69 -9.22 2.85
C ILE A 134 17.23 -7.90 3.42
N VAL A 135 16.43 -6.85 3.45
CA VAL A 135 16.83 -5.58 4.08
C VAL A 135 17.14 -5.81 5.57
N ARG A 136 16.31 -6.56 6.30
CA ARG A 136 16.58 -6.92 7.70
C ARG A 136 17.90 -7.70 7.87
N GLU A 137 18.15 -8.70 7.00
CA GLU A 137 19.40 -9.46 7.04
C GLU A 137 20.62 -8.56 6.82
N LEU A 138 20.56 -7.68 5.81
CA LEU A 138 21.65 -6.80 5.46
C LEU A 138 21.87 -5.68 6.51
N TYR A 139 20.77 -5.19 7.11
CA TYR A 139 20.82 -4.24 8.22
C TYR A 139 21.53 -4.82 9.44
N ALA A 140 21.21 -6.06 9.81
CA ALA A 140 21.89 -6.78 10.89
C ALA A 140 23.40 -6.96 10.62
N ARG A 141 23.83 -6.91 9.36
CA ARG A 141 25.23 -6.89 8.93
C ARG A 141 25.83 -5.49 8.88
N GLN A 142 25.08 -4.46 9.31
CA GLN A 142 25.49 -3.06 9.36
C GLN A 142 25.81 -2.43 7.99
N LEU A 143 25.14 -2.89 6.92
CA LEU A 143 25.23 -2.24 5.62
C LEU A 143 24.33 -1.00 5.61
N ALA A 144 24.76 0.04 4.90
CA ALA A 144 23.91 1.20 4.61
C ALA A 144 22.94 0.90 3.45
N ASP A 145 21.85 1.65 3.34
CA ASP A 145 20.80 1.41 2.35
C ASP A 145 21.32 1.37 0.90
N TYR A 146 22.26 2.27 0.55
CA TYR A 146 22.84 2.33 -0.79
C TYR A 146 23.70 1.11 -1.12
N GLU A 147 24.31 0.46 -0.11
CA GLU A 147 25.09 -0.78 -0.28
C GLU A 147 24.16 -1.98 -0.47
N MET A 148 22.95 -1.94 0.12
CA MET A 148 21.94 -3.00 0.01
C MET A 148 21.27 -3.03 -1.37
N LYS A 149 21.08 -1.88 -2.03
CA LYS A 149 20.31 -1.74 -3.27
C LYS A 149 20.63 -2.78 -4.34
N PRO A 150 21.91 -3.02 -4.71
CA PRO A 150 22.23 -4.03 -5.72
C PRO A 150 21.80 -5.45 -5.32
N MET A 151 22.03 -5.83 -4.05
CA MET A 151 21.74 -7.16 -3.53
C MET A 151 20.24 -7.42 -3.43
N VAL A 152 19.48 -6.43 -2.95
CA VAL A 152 18.01 -6.53 -2.86
C VAL A 152 17.39 -6.54 -4.25
N THR A 153 17.88 -5.69 -5.18
CA THR A 153 17.41 -5.68 -6.57
C THR A 153 17.59 -7.04 -7.24
N ASP A 154 18.74 -7.68 -7.05
CA ASP A 154 19.00 -9.02 -7.57
C ASP A 154 18.03 -10.06 -6.98
N ALA A 155 17.80 -10.01 -5.68
CA ALA A 155 16.92 -10.94 -4.99
C ALA A 155 15.44 -10.83 -5.41
N VAL A 156 14.99 -9.62 -5.79
CA VAL A 156 13.62 -9.40 -6.30
C VAL A 156 13.57 -9.34 -7.82
N SER A 157 14.60 -9.82 -8.52
CA SER A 157 14.72 -9.75 -9.99
C SER A 157 13.61 -10.51 -10.73
N ALA A 158 12.94 -11.47 -10.09
CA ALA A 158 11.75 -12.13 -10.63
C ALA A 158 10.60 -11.17 -10.98
N TYR A 159 10.64 -9.95 -10.44
CA TYR A 159 9.66 -8.87 -10.67
C TYR A 159 10.18 -7.78 -11.61
N SER A 160 11.31 -8.01 -12.29
CA SER A 160 11.97 -7.00 -13.14
C SER A 160 11.16 -6.55 -14.35
N ASP A 161 10.18 -7.32 -14.78
CA ASP A 161 9.22 -6.97 -15.83
C ASP A 161 8.02 -6.15 -15.34
N TRP A 162 7.89 -5.94 -14.02
CA TRP A 162 6.83 -5.07 -13.49
C TRP A 162 7.10 -3.60 -13.83
N ALA A 163 6.04 -2.91 -14.26
CA ALA A 163 6.15 -1.50 -14.59
C ALA A 163 6.70 -0.69 -13.41
N GLY A 164 7.68 0.16 -13.66
CA GLY A 164 8.31 0.99 -12.64
C GLY A 164 9.39 0.30 -11.80
N PHE A 165 9.73 -0.98 -12.05
CA PHE A 165 10.71 -1.71 -11.27
C PHE A 165 12.04 -0.94 -11.15
N ASP A 166 12.68 -0.61 -12.27
CA ASP A 166 13.99 0.07 -12.28
C ASP A 166 14.00 1.42 -11.55
N ILE A 167 12.84 2.09 -11.54
CA ILE A 167 12.70 3.42 -10.92
C ILE A 167 12.41 3.31 -9.42
N ARG A 168 11.64 2.28 -9.00
CA ARG A 168 11.06 2.20 -7.67
C ARG A 168 11.77 1.25 -6.71
N VAL A 169 12.37 0.16 -7.20
CA VAL A 169 13.02 -0.82 -6.32
C VAL A 169 14.02 -0.19 -5.37
N GLY A 170 14.86 0.74 -5.85
CA GLY A 170 15.84 1.43 -5.01
C GLY A 170 15.21 2.32 -3.92
N THR A 171 14.05 2.94 -4.20
CA THR A 171 13.32 3.73 -3.21
C THR A 171 12.61 2.83 -2.20
N HIS A 172 12.13 1.67 -2.63
CA HIS A 172 11.57 0.65 -1.73
C HIS A 172 12.62 0.14 -0.74
N VAL A 173 13.86 -0.09 -1.20
CA VAL A 173 14.97 -0.50 -0.32
C VAL A 173 15.24 0.57 0.73
N SER A 174 15.36 1.84 0.33
CA SER A 174 15.60 2.94 1.29
C SER A 174 14.43 3.07 2.29
N ARG A 175 13.17 2.89 1.85
CA ARG A 175 12.02 2.96 2.74
C ARG A 175 11.97 1.78 3.72
N ALA A 176 12.22 0.56 3.24
CA ALA A 176 12.31 -0.63 4.08
C ALA A 176 13.49 -0.53 5.09
N TYR A 177 14.61 0.07 4.68
CA TYR A 177 15.73 0.33 5.59
C TYR A 177 15.30 1.22 6.77
N LEU A 178 14.58 2.32 6.49
CA LEU A 178 14.09 3.22 7.54
C LEU A 178 13.07 2.53 8.47
N GLU A 179 12.22 1.65 7.92
CA GLU A 179 11.28 0.86 8.73
C GLU A 179 12.04 -0.08 9.68
N VAL A 180 13.04 -0.82 9.16
CA VAL A 180 13.86 -1.74 9.97
C VAL A 180 14.67 -0.98 11.03
N GLU A 181 15.22 0.20 10.69
CA GLU A 181 15.90 1.05 11.65
C GLU A 181 14.97 1.45 12.82
N MET A 182 13.71 1.76 12.54
CA MET A 182 12.73 2.13 13.56
C MET A 182 12.26 0.95 14.43
N GLU A 183 12.38 -0.30 13.95
CA GLU A 183 12.08 -1.50 14.74
C GLU A 183 13.09 -1.75 15.87
N GLU A 184 14.29 -1.16 15.79
CA GLU A 184 15.39 -1.36 16.75
C GLU A 184 15.33 -0.38 17.95
N PHE A 185 14.44 0.61 17.92
CA PHE A 185 14.26 1.63 18.97
C PHE A 185 12.95 1.49 19.73
#